data_71680681312bd5e42f9825d5b3143772
#
_entry.id   71680681312bd5e42f9825d5b3143772
#
_cell.length_a   1.000
_cell.length_b   1.000
_cell.length_c   1.000
_cell.angle_alpha   90.00
_cell.angle_beta   90.00
_cell.angle_gamma   90.00
#
_symmetry.space_group_name_H-M   'P 1'
#
loop_
_entity.id
_entity.type
_entity.pdbx_description
1 polymer ?
#
loop_
_entity_poly.entity_id
_entity_poly.type
_entity_poly.pdbx_seq_one_letter_code
_entity_poly.pdbx_strand_id
1 'polypeptide(L)'
;MINETMRARGAESSAIREIFSYACERKALIGEDRVFDFSLGNPSVPAPSAVRESIERSLAEVSPERLHGYTPAAGLPEARAAVADSLNRRFGTSYAAGNVFMTVGAAASVSCALHALASPGDEVIVIAPYFPEYAVWVENAGATLVEVLADQETFQLDIDAIESAITDRTTAVIIDSPNNPTGAVYPRESLAALAAALERANAQRDEPVYLISDEPYREISYGAEVPWVPQVYDHTVVCYSYSKSLSLPGERVGWVLVPDTMPGFERAMAAIAGAARCLGFVCAPALFQRVVIDCVDEPADVESYARNRRALTEGLSACGYDFVEPQGAFYLWVRALEPDARAFCERARALELLPVPSDSFGVPGWVRVGYCVDRAVIERSLPAWRALAETYRDSEGER
;
A
#
# COMPACT_ATOMS: atom_id res chain seq x y z
N MET A 1 3.49 -33.81 -10.64
CA MET A 1 4.46 -32.71 -10.89
C MET A 1 4.08 -31.54 -10.01
N ILE A 2 5.05 -30.90 -9.39
CA ILE A 2 4.85 -29.65 -8.64
C ILE A 2 4.81 -28.50 -9.66
N ASN A 3 3.99 -27.47 -9.41
CA ASN A 3 4.00 -26.27 -10.24
C ASN A 3 5.29 -25.48 -9.96
N GLU A 4 6.22 -25.47 -10.93
CA GLU A 4 7.53 -24.86 -10.78
C GLU A 4 7.48 -23.34 -10.63
N THR A 5 6.53 -22.66 -11.24
CA THR A 5 6.31 -21.22 -11.06
C THR A 5 5.95 -20.91 -9.61
N MET A 6 5.03 -21.67 -9.01
CA MET A 6 4.66 -21.49 -7.61
C MET A 6 5.79 -21.86 -6.66
N ARG A 7 6.58 -22.90 -7.01
CA ARG A 7 7.77 -23.27 -6.25
C ARG A 7 8.81 -22.14 -6.26
N ALA A 8 9.10 -21.56 -7.42
CA ALA A 8 10.02 -20.44 -7.55
C ALA A 8 9.55 -19.24 -6.73
N ARG A 9 8.28 -18.82 -6.88
CA ARG A 9 7.71 -17.71 -6.08
C ARG A 9 7.71 -17.97 -4.58
N GLY A 10 7.55 -19.22 -4.16
CA GLY A 10 7.63 -19.58 -2.72
C GLY A 10 9.06 -19.67 -2.20
N ALA A 11 10.03 -19.94 -3.06
CA ALA A 11 11.46 -19.97 -2.74
C ALA A 11 12.10 -18.57 -2.80
N GLU A 12 11.60 -17.69 -3.64
CA GLU A 12 12.01 -16.29 -3.71
C GLU A 12 11.33 -15.52 -2.56
N SER A 13 12.12 -15.22 -1.55
CA SER A 13 11.70 -14.31 -0.48
C SER A 13 11.84 -12.86 -0.99
N SER A 14 10.83 -12.02 -0.76
CA SER A 14 11.02 -10.59 -1.04
C SER A 14 12.08 -10.01 -0.11
N ALA A 15 12.85 -9.01 -0.58
CA ALA A 15 13.86 -8.35 0.23
C ALA A 15 13.32 -7.88 1.59
N ILE A 16 12.06 -7.43 1.63
CA ILE A 16 11.36 -7.03 2.86
C ILE A 16 11.28 -8.21 3.84
N ARG A 17 10.89 -9.41 3.38
CA ARG A 17 10.74 -10.60 4.23
C ARG A 17 12.07 -11.17 4.67
N GLU A 18 13.08 -11.16 3.81
CA GLU A 18 14.45 -11.57 4.15
C GLU A 18 15.03 -10.71 5.26
N ILE A 19 14.93 -9.38 5.11
CA ILE A 19 15.43 -8.44 6.12
C ILE A 19 14.67 -8.61 7.44
N PHE A 20 13.35 -8.78 7.37
CA PHE A 20 12.54 -9.01 8.56
C PHE A 20 12.92 -10.31 9.28
N SER A 21 13.11 -11.42 8.55
CA SER A 21 13.55 -12.69 9.14
C SER A 21 14.92 -12.54 9.78
N TYR A 22 15.87 -11.91 9.09
CA TYR A 22 17.17 -11.57 9.65
C TYR A 22 17.06 -10.71 10.91
N ALA A 23 16.19 -9.68 10.90
CA ALA A 23 15.96 -8.83 12.08
C ALA A 23 15.48 -9.63 13.29
N CYS A 24 14.53 -10.57 13.10
CA CYS A 24 14.03 -11.44 14.16
C CYS A 24 15.14 -12.31 14.75
N GLU A 25 15.94 -12.95 13.91
CA GLU A 25 17.08 -13.77 14.35
C GLU A 25 18.12 -12.93 15.10
N ARG A 26 18.43 -11.75 14.55
CA ARG A 26 19.44 -10.85 15.13
C ARG A 26 19.00 -10.29 16.48
N LYS A 27 17.73 -9.86 16.60
CA LYS A 27 17.13 -9.42 17.87
C LYS A 27 17.21 -10.50 18.94
N ALA A 28 16.98 -11.76 18.58
CA ALA A 28 17.10 -12.90 19.52
C ALA A 28 18.53 -13.11 20.00
N LEU A 29 19.55 -12.81 19.17
CA LEU A 29 20.96 -13.02 19.49
C LEU A 29 21.58 -11.91 20.32
N ILE A 30 21.30 -10.64 19.99
CA ILE A 30 22.00 -9.49 20.59
C ILE A 30 21.11 -8.58 21.41
N GLY A 31 19.80 -8.83 21.43
CA GLY A 31 18.80 -8.01 22.10
C GLY A 31 18.05 -7.07 21.17
N GLU A 32 16.78 -6.88 21.47
CA GLU A 32 15.83 -6.12 20.65
C GLU A 32 16.23 -4.65 20.49
N ASP A 33 16.80 -4.06 21.55
CA ASP A 33 17.23 -2.66 21.59
C ASP A 33 18.44 -2.34 20.71
N ARG A 34 19.13 -3.35 20.20
CA ARG A 34 20.36 -3.21 19.43
C ARG A 34 20.17 -3.33 17.92
N VAL A 35 18.99 -3.73 17.46
CA VAL A 35 18.66 -3.93 16.05
C VAL A 35 17.66 -2.89 15.60
N PHE A 36 18.00 -2.12 14.60
CA PHE A 36 17.20 -1.03 14.06
C PHE A 36 16.50 -1.48 12.78
N ASP A 37 15.38 -2.17 12.98
CA ASP A 37 14.58 -2.78 11.91
C ASP A 37 13.58 -1.77 11.34
N PHE A 38 13.85 -1.30 10.12
CA PHE A 38 13.00 -0.40 9.35
C PHE A 38 12.34 -1.09 8.13
N SER A 39 12.35 -2.41 8.11
CA SER A 39 11.92 -3.19 6.93
C SER A 39 10.42 -3.29 6.77
N LEU A 40 9.67 -3.50 7.86
CA LEU A 40 8.23 -3.75 7.80
C LEU A 40 7.40 -2.47 7.89
N GLY A 41 6.29 -2.46 7.15
CA GLY A 41 5.21 -1.49 7.30
C GLY A 41 4.15 -1.95 8.32
N ASN A 42 4.58 -2.37 9.51
CA ASN A 42 3.65 -2.76 10.56
C ASN A 42 3.38 -1.57 11.48
N PRO A 43 2.11 -1.15 11.69
CA PRO A 43 1.79 -0.06 12.61
C PRO A 43 2.43 -0.26 13.99
N SER A 44 3.07 0.78 14.51
CA SER A 44 3.65 0.81 15.85
C SER A 44 2.72 1.44 16.90
N VAL A 45 1.59 1.96 16.46
CA VAL A 45 0.54 2.51 17.33
C VAL A 45 -0.52 1.44 17.60
N PRO A 46 -1.10 1.40 18.82
CA PRO A 46 -2.17 0.46 19.12
C PRO A 46 -3.43 0.77 18.31
N ALA A 47 -4.28 -0.25 18.11
CA ALA A 47 -5.63 -0.03 17.61
C ALA A 47 -6.42 0.91 18.55
N PRO A 48 -7.32 1.75 18.03
CA PRO A 48 -8.22 2.57 18.87
C PRO A 48 -8.97 1.75 19.91
N SER A 49 -9.25 2.30 21.08
CA SER A 49 -10.00 1.59 22.16
C SER A 49 -11.37 1.10 21.70
N ALA A 50 -12.01 1.85 20.80
CA ALA A 50 -13.28 1.48 20.18
C ALA A 50 -13.26 0.10 19.50
N VAL A 51 -12.12 -0.32 18.96
CA VAL A 51 -11.94 -1.67 18.39
C VAL A 51 -12.13 -2.74 19.45
N ARG A 52 -11.49 -2.59 20.61
CA ARG A 52 -11.65 -3.52 21.73
C ARG A 52 -13.08 -3.53 22.24
N GLU A 53 -13.68 -2.37 22.43
CA GLU A 53 -15.06 -2.22 22.89
C GLU A 53 -16.05 -2.88 21.93
N SER A 54 -15.85 -2.73 20.61
CA SER A 54 -16.64 -3.38 19.57
C SER A 54 -16.53 -4.91 19.63
N ILE A 55 -15.32 -5.44 19.83
CA ILE A 55 -15.09 -6.88 19.98
C ILE A 55 -15.80 -7.40 21.23
N GLU A 56 -15.63 -6.77 22.40
CA GLU A 56 -16.24 -7.17 23.66
C GLU A 56 -17.78 -7.12 23.56
N ARG A 57 -18.35 -6.08 22.97
CA ARG A 57 -19.78 -5.97 22.71
C ARG A 57 -20.28 -7.07 21.75
N SER A 58 -19.57 -7.32 20.67
CA SER A 58 -19.92 -8.38 19.72
C SER A 58 -19.95 -9.76 20.38
N LEU A 59 -18.98 -10.06 21.25
CA LEU A 59 -18.92 -11.31 22.01
C LEU A 59 -20.07 -11.43 23.02
N ALA A 60 -20.51 -10.33 23.61
CA ALA A 60 -21.57 -10.32 24.61
C ALA A 60 -23.00 -10.38 24.02
N GLU A 61 -23.21 -9.72 22.86
CA GLU A 61 -24.56 -9.44 22.36
C GLU A 61 -24.95 -10.28 21.13
N VAL A 62 -23.96 -10.80 20.38
CA VAL A 62 -24.22 -11.59 19.16
C VAL A 62 -24.13 -13.07 19.46
N SER A 63 -25.14 -13.84 19.03
CA SER A 63 -25.08 -15.30 19.24
C SER A 63 -23.86 -15.90 18.55
N PRO A 64 -23.23 -16.94 19.15
CA PRO A 64 -22.03 -17.58 18.60
C PRO A 64 -22.19 -18.02 17.13
N GLU A 65 -23.35 -18.51 16.74
CA GLU A 65 -23.64 -18.97 15.38
C GLU A 65 -23.60 -17.82 14.38
N ARG A 66 -24.08 -16.64 14.78
CA ARG A 66 -24.06 -15.43 13.94
C ARG A 66 -22.71 -14.74 13.96
N LEU A 67 -21.99 -14.83 15.09
CA LEU A 67 -20.69 -14.20 15.25
C LEU A 67 -19.59 -14.94 14.44
N HIS A 68 -19.65 -16.26 14.45
CA HIS A 68 -18.65 -17.12 13.82
C HIS A 68 -19.12 -17.79 12.52
N GLY A 69 -20.38 -17.54 12.13
CA GLY A 69 -20.97 -18.08 10.91
C GLY A 69 -20.43 -17.38 9.67
N TYR A 70 -20.60 -18.03 8.51
CA TYR A 70 -20.33 -17.41 7.23
C TYR A 70 -21.20 -16.18 7.01
N THR A 71 -20.58 -15.11 6.52
CA THR A 71 -21.31 -13.92 6.04
C THR A 71 -21.68 -14.11 4.55
N PRO A 72 -22.57 -13.28 3.98
CA PRO A 72 -22.67 -13.16 2.54
C PRO A 72 -21.32 -12.93 1.90
N ALA A 73 -21.11 -13.45 0.68
CA ALA A 73 -19.81 -13.36 -0.01
C ALA A 73 -19.29 -11.92 -0.14
N ALA A 74 -20.18 -10.96 -0.44
CA ALA A 74 -19.83 -9.55 -0.52
C ALA A 74 -19.60 -8.87 0.84
N GLY A 75 -19.85 -9.56 1.94
CA GLY A 75 -19.79 -9.04 3.30
C GLY A 75 -21.16 -8.74 3.90
N LEU A 76 -21.17 -8.49 5.22
CA LEU A 76 -22.36 -8.08 5.96
C LEU A 76 -22.97 -6.81 5.34
N PRO A 77 -24.27 -6.78 5.06
CA PRO A 77 -24.92 -5.58 4.50
C PRO A 77 -24.70 -4.34 5.35
N GLU A 78 -24.68 -4.48 6.68
CA GLU A 78 -24.45 -3.40 7.63
C GLU A 78 -23.02 -2.86 7.56
N ALA A 79 -22.02 -3.73 7.38
CA ALA A 79 -20.62 -3.30 7.23
C ALA A 79 -20.41 -2.56 5.91
N ARG A 80 -20.99 -3.06 4.82
CA ARG A 80 -20.96 -2.42 3.51
C ARG A 80 -21.65 -1.07 3.52
N ALA A 81 -22.80 -0.97 4.19
CA ALA A 81 -23.51 0.29 4.37
C ALA A 81 -22.70 1.29 5.21
N ALA A 82 -22.09 0.85 6.33
CA ALA A 82 -21.26 1.72 7.16
C ALA A 82 -20.08 2.30 6.37
N VAL A 83 -19.41 1.49 5.53
CA VAL A 83 -18.35 1.97 4.62
C VAL A 83 -18.90 2.99 3.64
N ALA A 84 -19.99 2.69 2.94
CA ALA A 84 -20.60 3.60 1.98
C ALA A 84 -21.01 4.93 2.63
N ASP A 85 -21.65 4.88 3.79
CA ASP A 85 -22.10 6.06 4.53
C ASP A 85 -20.92 6.92 5.02
N SER A 86 -19.81 6.29 5.45
CA SER A 86 -18.57 6.99 5.82
C SER A 86 -18.00 7.74 4.61
N LEU A 87 -17.89 7.07 3.47
CA LEU A 87 -17.38 7.69 2.25
C LEU A 87 -18.28 8.83 1.76
N ASN A 88 -19.61 8.65 1.85
CA ASN A 88 -20.58 9.68 1.49
C ASN A 88 -20.42 10.95 2.36
N ARG A 89 -20.24 10.77 3.68
CA ARG A 89 -20.00 11.92 4.58
C ARG A 89 -18.69 12.63 4.28
N ARG A 90 -17.65 11.88 3.98
CA ARG A 90 -16.27 12.41 3.78
C ARG A 90 -16.12 13.10 2.42
N PHE A 91 -16.74 12.57 1.37
CA PHE A 91 -16.49 12.98 -0.01
C PHE A 91 -17.73 13.55 -0.72
N GLY A 92 -18.90 13.62 -0.04
CA GLY A 92 -20.10 14.15 -0.65
C GLY A 92 -20.66 13.26 -1.77
N THR A 93 -20.44 11.95 -1.69
CA THR A 93 -20.93 10.96 -2.66
C THR A 93 -22.28 10.37 -2.25
N SER A 94 -22.83 9.44 -3.01
CA SER A 94 -24.15 8.81 -2.76
C SER A 94 -24.07 7.28 -2.88
N TYR A 95 -22.95 6.67 -2.49
CA TYR A 95 -22.77 5.23 -2.55
C TYR A 95 -23.77 4.48 -1.65
N ALA A 96 -24.16 3.31 -2.09
CA ALA A 96 -24.93 2.34 -1.33
C ALA A 96 -24.09 1.12 -0.94
N ALA A 97 -24.61 0.24 -0.08
CA ALA A 97 -23.93 -1.03 0.23
C ALA A 97 -23.59 -1.85 -1.03
N GLY A 98 -24.34 -1.67 -2.13
CA GLY A 98 -24.08 -2.31 -3.42
C GLY A 98 -22.75 -1.95 -4.06
N ASN A 99 -22.19 -0.77 -3.76
CA ASN A 99 -20.91 -0.30 -4.27
C ASN A 99 -19.69 -0.95 -3.58
N VAL A 100 -19.89 -1.59 -2.42
CA VAL A 100 -18.80 -2.10 -1.58
C VAL A 100 -18.78 -3.62 -1.55
N PHE A 101 -17.60 -4.21 -1.70
CA PHE A 101 -17.33 -5.63 -1.52
C PHE A 101 -16.26 -5.80 -0.44
N MET A 102 -16.60 -6.45 0.69
CA MET A 102 -15.65 -6.67 1.81
C MET A 102 -14.62 -7.73 1.43
N THR A 103 -13.36 -7.47 1.73
CA THR A 103 -12.22 -8.33 1.37
C THR A 103 -11.35 -8.68 2.58
N VAL A 104 -10.39 -9.58 2.38
CA VAL A 104 -9.39 -9.95 3.39
C VAL A 104 -8.17 -9.02 3.31
N GLY A 105 -8.40 -7.70 3.25
CA GLY A 105 -7.41 -6.63 3.19
C GLY A 105 -7.05 -6.20 1.76
N ALA A 106 -6.26 -5.12 1.64
CA ALA A 106 -5.94 -4.48 0.35
C ALA A 106 -5.27 -5.43 -0.67
N ALA A 107 -4.39 -6.33 -0.23
CA ALA A 107 -3.80 -7.33 -1.12
C ALA A 107 -4.86 -8.17 -1.86
N ALA A 108 -5.89 -8.61 -1.14
CA ALA A 108 -7.01 -9.32 -1.75
C ALA A 108 -7.88 -8.38 -2.60
N SER A 109 -8.02 -7.11 -2.19
CA SER A 109 -8.77 -6.10 -2.96
C SER A 109 -8.13 -5.87 -4.33
N VAL A 110 -6.83 -5.61 -4.37
CA VAL A 110 -6.07 -5.40 -5.62
C VAL A 110 -6.06 -6.67 -6.47
N SER A 111 -5.83 -7.85 -5.85
CA SER A 111 -5.87 -9.12 -6.58
C SER A 111 -7.25 -9.38 -7.20
N CYS A 112 -8.33 -9.10 -6.48
CA CYS A 112 -9.69 -9.23 -7.01
C CYS A 112 -9.95 -8.22 -8.15
N ALA A 113 -9.51 -6.97 -8.00
CA ALA A 113 -9.65 -5.96 -9.04
C ALA A 113 -8.90 -6.36 -10.32
N LEU A 114 -7.65 -6.83 -10.20
CA LEU A 114 -6.85 -7.31 -11.33
C LEU A 114 -7.53 -8.49 -12.05
N HIS A 115 -7.96 -9.52 -11.31
CA HIS A 115 -8.64 -10.67 -11.93
C HIS A 115 -10.04 -10.34 -12.48
N ALA A 116 -10.66 -9.26 -12.02
CA ALA A 116 -11.94 -8.80 -12.54
C ALA A 116 -11.79 -7.98 -13.83
N LEU A 117 -10.69 -7.26 -13.98
CA LEU A 117 -10.50 -6.27 -15.05
C LEU A 117 -9.53 -6.73 -16.14
N ALA A 118 -8.53 -7.57 -15.79
CA ALA A 118 -7.51 -8.01 -16.74
C ALA A 118 -7.73 -9.45 -17.18
N SER A 119 -7.37 -9.73 -18.42
CA SER A 119 -7.38 -11.05 -19.06
C SER A 119 -5.96 -11.49 -19.46
N PRO A 120 -5.71 -12.78 -19.69
CA PRO A 120 -4.42 -13.24 -20.17
C PRO A 120 -3.99 -12.53 -21.46
N GLY A 121 -2.80 -11.89 -21.41
CA GLY A 121 -2.23 -11.13 -22.52
C GLY A 121 -2.47 -9.63 -22.45
N ASP A 122 -3.28 -9.15 -21.50
CA ASP A 122 -3.45 -7.72 -21.23
C ASP A 122 -2.20 -7.14 -20.56
N GLU A 123 -2.11 -5.82 -20.53
CA GLU A 123 -1.05 -5.05 -19.89
C GLU A 123 -1.63 -4.22 -18.75
N VAL A 124 -0.88 -4.18 -17.63
CA VAL A 124 -1.20 -3.34 -16.48
C VAL A 124 -0.01 -2.44 -16.19
N ILE A 125 -0.23 -1.13 -16.24
CA ILE A 125 0.77 -0.12 -15.94
C ILE A 125 0.87 0.07 -14.42
N VAL A 126 2.11 0.11 -13.91
CA VAL A 126 2.44 0.51 -12.53
C VAL A 126 3.44 1.65 -12.55
N ILE A 127 3.35 2.55 -11.57
CA ILE A 127 4.20 3.74 -11.48
C ILE A 127 5.35 3.44 -10.52
N ALA A 128 6.56 3.29 -11.05
CA ALA A 128 7.74 3.01 -10.24
C ALA A 128 8.30 4.30 -9.60
N PRO A 129 8.66 4.27 -8.30
CA PRO A 129 8.70 3.09 -7.43
C PRO A 129 7.31 2.66 -6.93
N TYR A 130 7.08 1.35 -6.94
CA TYR A 130 5.81 0.73 -6.58
C TYR A 130 5.96 -0.36 -5.53
N PHE A 131 4.86 -0.77 -4.90
CA PHE A 131 4.86 -1.90 -3.97
C PHE A 131 5.16 -3.21 -4.70
N PRO A 132 6.24 -3.95 -4.36
CA PRO A 132 6.76 -5.07 -5.17
C PRO A 132 5.76 -6.19 -5.48
N GLU A 133 4.78 -6.39 -4.60
CA GLU A 133 3.78 -7.46 -4.79
C GLU A 133 2.83 -7.19 -5.97
N TYR A 134 2.76 -5.95 -6.50
CA TYR A 134 1.97 -5.68 -7.71
C TYR A 134 2.44 -6.50 -8.90
N ALA A 135 3.75 -6.69 -9.07
CA ALA A 135 4.29 -7.53 -10.13
C ALA A 135 3.77 -8.98 -10.01
N VAL A 136 3.78 -9.51 -8.78
CA VAL A 136 3.30 -10.87 -8.51
C VAL A 136 1.79 -10.99 -8.81
N TRP A 137 0.99 -9.98 -8.42
CA TRP A 137 -0.46 -10.04 -8.60
C TRP A 137 -0.89 -9.83 -10.05
N VAL A 138 -0.21 -8.93 -10.77
CA VAL A 138 -0.45 -8.69 -12.21
C VAL A 138 -0.17 -9.96 -13.01
N GLU A 139 1.00 -10.57 -12.81
CA GLU A 139 1.33 -11.81 -13.49
C GLU A 139 0.41 -12.98 -13.09
N ASN A 140 -0.05 -13.04 -11.82
CA ASN A 140 -1.00 -14.06 -11.38
C ASN A 140 -2.38 -13.89 -12.04
N ALA A 141 -2.75 -12.67 -12.41
CA ALA A 141 -3.96 -12.42 -13.22
C ALA A 141 -3.77 -12.76 -14.71
N GLY A 142 -2.56 -13.16 -15.12
CA GLY A 142 -2.22 -13.50 -16.50
C GLY A 142 -1.85 -12.29 -17.37
N ALA A 143 -1.76 -11.10 -16.77
CA ALA A 143 -1.40 -9.88 -17.45
C ALA A 143 0.12 -9.64 -17.42
N THR A 144 0.59 -8.74 -18.27
CA THR A 144 1.98 -8.27 -18.31
C THR A 144 2.10 -6.97 -17.53
N LEU A 145 3.06 -6.91 -16.61
CA LEU A 145 3.39 -5.67 -15.91
C LEU A 145 4.15 -4.73 -16.85
N VAL A 146 3.71 -3.47 -16.93
CA VAL A 146 4.39 -2.39 -17.64
C VAL A 146 4.81 -1.34 -16.63
N GLU A 147 6.13 -1.20 -16.43
CA GLU A 147 6.69 -0.24 -15.48
C GLU A 147 6.86 1.12 -16.15
N VAL A 148 6.31 2.17 -15.53
CA VAL A 148 6.52 3.57 -15.91
C VAL A 148 7.17 4.29 -14.74
N LEU A 149 8.28 4.97 -14.98
CA LEU A 149 8.94 5.73 -13.93
C LEU A 149 8.12 6.96 -13.57
N ALA A 150 7.98 7.23 -12.28
CA ALA A 150 7.56 8.53 -11.81
C ALA A 150 8.62 9.59 -12.09
N ASP A 151 8.29 10.86 -11.99
CA ASP A 151 9.29 11.93 -11.98
C ASP A 151 10.35 11.64 -10.90
N GLN A 152 11.63 11.65 -11.27
CA GLN A 152 12.70 11.16 -10.41
C GLN A 152 13.17 12.16 -9.33
N GLU A 153 12.62 13.38 -9.33
CA GLU A 153 12.90 14.42 -8.32
C GLU A 153 11.75 14.52 -7.32
N THR A 154 10.52 14.55 -7.82
CA THR A 154 9.32 14.76 -7.01
C THR A 154 8.53 13.50 -6.71
N PHE A 155 8.79 12.43 -7.45
CA PHE A 155 8.05 11.16 -7.42
C PHE A 155 6.53 11.33 -7.65
N GLN A 156 6.19 12.38 -8.41
CA GLN A 156 4.85 12.60 -8.95
C GLN A 156 4.65 11.83 -10.26
N LEU A 157 3.40 11.75 -10.72
CA LEU A 157 3.05 11.06 -11.95
C LEU A 157 3.69 11.77 -13.17
N ASP A 158 4.46 11.04 -13.97
CA ASP A 158 4.89 11.48 -15.30
C ASP A 158 3.80 11.13 -16.32
N ILE A 159 2.93 12.08 -16.59
CA ILE A 159 1.75 11.86 -17.45
C ILE A 159 2.15 11.52 -18.88
N ASP A 160 3.18 12.17 -19.42
CA ASP A 160 3.64 11.94 -20.80
C ASP A 160 4.23 10.52 -20.94
N ALA A 161 4.97 10.07 -19.93
CA ALA A 161 5.50 8.70 -19.89
C ALA A 161 4.37 7.67 -19.76
N ILE A 162 3.37 7.92 -18.90
CA ILE A 162 2.21 7.03 -18.73
C ILE A 162 1.43 6.96 -20.04
N GLU A 163 1.10 8.09 -20.65
CA GLU A 163 0.34 8.14 -21.91
C GLU A 163 1.08 7.41 -23.03
N SER A 164 2.40 7.58 -23.12
CA SER A 164 3.24 6.88 -24.09
C SER A 164 3.31 5.36 -23.90
N ALA A 165 3.09 4.88 -22.68
CA ALA A 165 3.10 3.46 -22.34
C ALA A 165 1.76 2.75 -22.61
N ILE A 166 0.67 3.51 -22.83
CA ILE A 166 -0.63 2.94 -23.11
C ILE A 166 -0.64 2.33 -24.53
N THR A 167 -1.01 1.05 -24.60
CA THR A 167 -1.20 0.30 -25.86
C THR A 167 -2.63 -0.21 -25.98
N ASP A 168 -2.98 -0.84 -27.10
CA ASP A 168 -4.29 -1.48 -27.27
C ASP A 168 -4.54 -2.60 -26.26
N ARG A 169 -3.50 -3.13 -25.61
CA ARG A 169 -3.59 -4.18 -24.59
C ARG A 169 -3.64 -3.64 -23.17
N THR A 170 -3.39 -2.35 -22.97
CA THR A 170 -3.43 -1.76 -21.62
C THR A 170 -4.85 -1.78 -21.10
N THR A 171 -5.10 -2.49 -20.00
CA THR A 171 -6.42 -2.62 -19.40
C THR A 171 -6.55 -1.83 -18.09
N ALA A 172 -5.44 -1.64 -17.38
CA ALA A 172 -5.48 -0.88 -16.13
C ALA A 172 -4.17 -0.13 -15.84
N VAL A 173 -4.29 0.92 -15.04
CA VAL A 173 -3.17 1.60 -14.36
C VAL A 173 -3.38 1.43 -12.86
N ILE A 174 -2.35 1.04 -12.12
CA ILE A 174 -2.38 0.99 -10.65
C ILE A 174 -1.69 2.23 -10.12
N ILE A 175 -2.37 2.96 -9.23
CA ILE A 175 -1.79 4.03 -8.42
C ILE A 175 -1.90 3.69 -6.94
N ASP A 176 -0.94 4.14 -6.15
CA ASP A 176 -0.88 4.02 -4.69
C ASP A 176 -0.59 5.41 -4.11
N SER A 177 -1.57 5.99 -3.41
CA SER A 177 -1.44 7.34 -2.84
C SER A 177 -2.24 7.49 -1.55
N PRO A 178 -1.55 7.83 -0.44
CA PRO A 178 -0.11 8.07 -0.25
C PRO A 178 0.76 6.87 -0.58
N ASN A 179 1.86 7.11 -1.31
CA ASN A 179 2.64 6.06 -1.96
C ASN A 179 3.53 5.27 -0.98
N ASN A 180 3.60 3.98 -1.18
CA ASN A 180 4.64 3.09 -0.68
C ASN A 180 5.56 2.70 -1.86
N PRO A 181 6.82 3.18 -1.92
CA PRO A 181 7.67 3.51 -0.77
C PRO A 181 7.95 5.00 -0.51
N THR A 182 7.53 5.93 -1.36
CA THR A 182 8.04 7.32 -1.35
C THR A 182 7.37 8.23 -0.34
N GLY A 183 6.15 7.91 0.10
CA GLY A 183 5.33 8.82 0.89
C GLY A 183 4.72 9.97 0.08
N ALA A 184 4.87 10.00 -1.23
CA ALA A 184 4.27 11.01 -2.10
C ALA A 184 2.74 10.91 -2.10
N VAL A 185 2.08 12.06 -2.13
CA VAL A 185 0.63 12.17 -2.35
C VAL A 185 0.40 12.78 -3.72
N TYR A 186 -0.40 12.13 -4.55
CA TYR A 186 -0.75 12.68 -5.86
C TYR A 186 -1.84 13.72 -5.72
N PRO A 187 -1.57 15.00 -6.04
CA PRO A 187 -2.55 16.07 -5.93
C PRO A 187 -3.64 15.93 -6.99
N ARG A 188 -4.76 16.62 -6.78
CA ARG A 188 -5.91 16.58 -7.68
C ARG A 188 -5.54 16.92 -9.12
N GLU A 189 -4.62 17.85 -9.32
CA GLU A 189 -4.15 18.28 -10.64
C GLU A 189 -3.43 17.15 -11.39
N SER A 190 -2.56 16.41 -10.72
CA SER A 190 -1.86 15.24 -11.30
C SER A 190 -2.86 14.13 -11.64
N LEU A 191 -3.82 13.86 -10.77
CA LEU A 191 -4.87 12.87 -11.02
C LEU A 191 -5.80 13.29 -12.15
N ALA A 192 -6.13 14.57 -12.25
CA ALA A 192 -6.93 15.10 -13.38
C ALA A 192 -6.17 15.02 -14.70
N ALA A 193 -4.87 15.26 -14.70
CA ALA A 193 -4.04 15.10 -15.89
C ALA A 193 -3.94 13.62 -16.32
N LEU A 194 -3.81 12.71 -15.35
CA LEU A 194 -3.87 11.26 -15.61
C LEU A 194 -5.23 10.88 -16.21
N ALA A 195 -6.34 11.30 -15.58
CA ALA A 195 -7.68 11.02 -16.08
C ALA A 195 -7.86 11.51 -17.53
N ALA A 196 -7.39 12.72 -17.84
CA ALA A 196 -7.46 13.26 -19.21
C ALA A 196 -6.63 12.42 -20.22
N ALA A 197 -5.47 11.88 -19.82
CA ALA A 197 -4.69 10.98 -20.64
C ALA A 197 -5.42 9.64 -20.90
N LEU A 198 -6.02 9.07 -19.85
CA LEU A 198 -6.82 7.85 -19.96
C LEU A 198 -8.06 8.04 -20.84
N GLU A 199 -8.76 9.18 -20.71
CA GLU A 199 -9.91 9.51 -21.56
C GLU A 199 -9.52 9.68 -23.04
N ARG A 200 -8.35 10.26 -23.33
CA ARG A 200 -7.83 10.33 -24.72
C ARG A 200 -7.59 8.93 -25.29
N ALA A 201 -7.03 8.04 -24.50
CA ALA A 201 -6.83 6.64 -24.89
C ALA A 201 -8.16 5.93 -25.11
N ASN A 202 -9.13 6.11 -24.20
CA ASN A 202 -10.46 5.49 -24.26
C ASN A 202 -11.26 5.89 -25.49
N ALA A 203 -11.08 7.13 -25.99
CA ALA A 203 -11.77 7.61 -27.17
C ALA A 203 -11.52 6.78 -28.45
N GLN A 204 -10.52 5.92 -28.46
CA GLN A 204 -10.11 5.08 -29.59
C GLN A 204 -10.27 3.58 -29.29
N ARG A 205 -10.99 3.21 -28.20
CA ARG A 205 -11.07 1.82 -27.68
C ARG A 205 -12.51 1.43 -27.40
N ASP A 206 -12.79 0.15 -27.53
CA ASP A 206 -14.10 -0.42 -27.19
C ASP A 206 -14.26 -0.61 -25.66
N GLU A 207 -13.17 -0.94 -24.95
CA GLU A 207 -13.15 -1.08 -23.50
C GLU A 207 -12.19 -0.03 -22.90
N PRO A 208 -12.57 0.59 -21.76
CA PRO A 208 -11.75 1.64 -21.16
C PRO A 208 -10.50 1.11 -20.47
N VAL A 209 -9.52 1.99 -20.25
CA VAL A 209 -8.43 1.73 -19.31
C VAL A 209 -8.95 2.04 -17.91
N TYR A 210 -8.92 1.06 -17.02
CA TYR A 210 -9.35 1.21 -15.63
C TYR A 210 -8.25 1.81 -14.76
N LEU A 211 -8.63 2.54 -13.73
CA LEU A 211 -7.73 3.04 -12.70
C LEU A 211 -7.96 2.25 -11.41
N ILE A 212 -6.99 1.45 -10.99
CA ILE A 212 -7.00 0.76 -9.69
C ILE A 212 -6.29 1.66 -8.70
N SER A 213 -7.04 2.23 -7.75
CA SER A 213 -6.52 3.07 -6.68
C SER A 213 -6.34 2.25 -5.42
N ASP A 214 -5.08 1.92 -5.09
CA ASP A 214 -4.73 1.24 -3.83
C ASP A 214 -4.51 2.28 -2.73
N GLU A 215 -5.37 2.28 -1.72
CA GLU A 215 -5.45 3.38 -0.75
C GLU A 215 -5.30 2.94 0.73
N PRO A 216 -4.41 2.02 1.08
CA PRO A 216 -4.29 1.57 2.47
C PRO A 216 -3.75 2.66 3.41
N TYR A 217 -3.15 3.72 2.87
CA TYR A 217 -2.54 4.83 3.62
C TYR A 217 -3.36 6.12 3.58
N ARG A 218 -4.56 6.13 3.01
CA ARG A 218 -5.38 7.34 2.80
C ARG A 218 -5.50 8.22 4.04
N GLU A 219 -5.67 7.65 5.22
CA GLU A 219 -5.83 8.38 6.49
C GLU A 219 -4.51 8.84 7.09
N ILE A 220 -3.36 8.38 6.58
CA ILE A 220 -2.04 8.76 7.07
C ILE A 220 -1.46 9.81 6.13
N SER A 221 -1.85 11.06 6.33
CA SER A 221 -1.39 12.23 5.59
C SER A 221 -0.92 13.31 6.55
N TYR A 222 0.14 14.01 6.21
CA TYR A 222 0.77 15.04 7.03
C TYR A 222 0.42 16.46 6.54
N GLY A 223 -0.87 16.68 6.31
CA GLY A 223 -1.40 17.96 5.86
C GLY A 223 -1.61 18.07 4.35
N ALA A 224 -1.18 17.09 3.57
CA ALA A 224 -1.55 17.00 2.16
C ALA A 224 -2.99 16.50 2.01
N GLU A 225 -3.75 17.10 1.12
CA GLU A 225 -5.06 16.56 0.72
C GLU A 225 -4.85 15.28 -0.10
N VAL A 226 -5.54 14.19 0.29
CA VAL A 226 -5.59 12.96 -0.49
C VAL A 226 -6.91 12.95 -1.26
N PRO A 227 -6.91 13.24 -2.58
CA PRO A 227 -8.14 13.35 -3.35
C PRO A 227 -8.90 12.02 -3.41
N TRP A 228 -10.23 12.09 -3.57
CA TRP A 228 -11.05 10.92 -3.82
C TRP A 228 -11.05 10.64 -5.32
N VAL A 229 -10.31 9.61 -5.72
CA VAL A 229 -10.01 9.31 -7.14
C VAL A 229 -11.26 9.10 -7.99
N PRO A 230 -12.35 8.45 -7.50
CA PRO A 230 -13.59 8.32 -8.27
C PRO A 230 -14.27 9.64 -8.65
N GLN A 231 -13.94 10.76 -8.00
CA GLN A 231 -14.43 12.10 -8.40
C GLN A 231 -13.61 12.71 -9.54
N VAL A 232 -12.54 12.06 -9.96
CA VAL A 232 -11.64 12.55 -11.00
C VAL A 232 -11.74 11.70 -12.26
N TYR A 233 -11.97 10.38 -12.09
CA TYR A 233 -12.06 9.44 -13.19
C TYR A 233 -13.10 8.36 -12.91
N ASP A 234 -14.10 8.24 -13.80
CA ASP A 234 -15.27 7.37 -13.61
C ASP A 234 -14.90 5.86 -13.61
N HIS A 235 -13.92 5.45 -14.43
CA HIS A 235 -13.48 4.05 -14.52
C HIS A 235 -12.50 3.67 -13.41
N THR A 236 -12.79 4.06 -12.15
CA THR A 236 -11.93 3.82 -10.98
C THR A 236 -12.46 2.70 -10.11
N VAL A 237 -11.58 1.79 -9.71
CA VAL A 237 -11.82 0.79 -8.66
C VAL A 237 -10.93 1.12 -7.48
N VAL A 238 -11.52 1.37 -6.31
CA VAL A 238 -10.77 1.68 -5.09
C VAL A 238 -10.56 0.42 -4.26
N CYS A 239 -9.33 0.18 -3.85
CA CYS A 239 -8.89 -0.91 -2.98
C CYS A 239 -8.43 -0.34 -1.64
N TYR A 240 -8.96 -0.86 -0.53
CA TYR A 240 -8.68 -0.32 0.79
C TYR A 240 -8.48 -1.40 1.85
N SER A 241 -7.79 -1.04 2.94
CA SER A 241 -7.59 -1.89 4.11
C SER A 241 -7.56 -1.10 5.40
N TYR A 242 -8.13 -1.64 6.46
CA TYR A 242 -8.02 -1.13 7.84
C TYR A 242 -6.68 -1.51 8.52
N SER A 243 -5.77 -2.10 7.78
CA SER A 243 -4.44 -2.49 8.28
C SER A 243 -3.64 -1.32 8.85
N LYS A 244 -3.86 -0.09 8.32
CA LYS A 244 -3.07 1.09 8.70
C LYS A 244 -3.90 2.09 9.51
N SER A 245 -5.09 2.45 9.07
CA SER A 245 -5.96 3.40 9.76
C SER A 245 -6.37 2.93 11.16
N LEU A 246 -6.75 1.66 11.32
CA LEU A 246 -7.14 1.07 12.60
C LEU A 246 -6.05 0.22 13.26
N SER A 247 -4.83 0.18 12.70
CA SER A 247 -3.74 -0.68 13.20
C SER A 247 -4.15 -2.17 13.31
N LEU A 248 -4.85 -2.69 12.30
CA LEU A 248 -5.37 -4.07 12.24
C LEU A 248 -4.75 -4.91 11.10
N PRO A 249 -3.42 -4.91 10.88
CA PRO A 249 -2.85 -5.63 9.75
C PRO A 249 -3.01 -7.15 9.87
N GLY A 250 -3.04 -7.70 11.07
CA GLY A 250 -3.22 -9.13 11.36
C GLY A 250 -4.64 -9.63 11.12
N GLU A 251 -5.63 -8.74 11.14
CA GLU A 251 -7.04 -9.12 11.12
C GLU A 251 -7.60 -9.27 9.70
N ARG A 252 -6.86 -8.84 8.71
CA ARG A 252 -7.16 -9.04 7.29
C ARG A 252 -8.58 -8.58 6.90
N VAL A 253 -8.86 -7.32 7.09
CA VAL A 253 -10.15 -6.71 6.72
C VAL A 253 -9.93 -5.46 5.86
N GLY A 254 -10.69 -5.36 4.77
CA GLY A 254 -10.65 -4.28 3.80
C GLY A 254 -11.86 -4.34 2.89
N TRP A 255 -11.81 -3.60 1.80
CA TRP A 255 -12.90 -3.58 0.83
C TRP A 255 -12.42 -3.13 -0.56
N VAL A 256 -13.23 -3.47 -1.56
CA VAL A 256 -13.22 -2.89 -2.90
C VAL A 256 -14.46 -2.02 -3.03
N LEU A 257 -14.31 -0.84 -3.63
CA LEU A 257 -15.41 0.01 -4.04
C LEU A 257 -15.39 0.22 -5.55
N VAL A 258 -16.54 0.06 -6.16
CA VAL A 258 -16.81 0.47 -7.55
C VAL A 258 -17.90 1.55 -7.52
N PRO A 259 -17.65 2.75 -8.07
CA PRO A 259 -18.67 3.79 -8.18
C PRO A 259 -19.81 3.33 -9.08
N ASP A 260 -21.05 3.66 -8.74
CA ASP A 260 -22.22 3.41 -9.58
C ASP A 260 -22.29 4.33 -10.81
N THR A 261 -21.45 5.38 -10.83
CA THR A 261 -21.22 6.22 -12.02
C THR A 261 -20.35 5.52 -13.07
N MET A 262 -19.62 4.45 -12.69
CA MET A 262 -18.80 3.68 -13.64
C MET A 262 -19.70 3.03 -14.69
N PRO A 263 -19.48 3.29 -15.99
CA PRO A 263 -20.15 2.54 -17.05
C PRO A 263 -19.90 1.03 -16.90
N GLY A 264 -20.97 0.24 -16.82
CA GLY A 264 -20.85 -1.20 -16.58
C GLY A 264 -20.66 -1.63 -15.12
N PHE A 265 -21.02 -0.75 -14.16
CA PHE A 265 -20.91 -0.99 -12.71
C PHE A 265 -21.35 -2.41 -12.27
N GLU A 266 -22.53 -2.87 -12.68
CA GLU A 266 -23.02 -4.20 -12.30
C GLU A 266 -22.14 -5.34 -12.83
N ARG A 267 -21.57 -5.18 -14.04
CA ARG A 267 -20.62 -6.14 -14.62
C ARG A 267 -19.32 -6.16 -13.81
N ALA A 268 -18.80 -4.99 -13.46
CA ALA A 268 -17.57 -4.87 -12.66
C ALA A 268 -17.75 -5.50 -11.26
N MET A 269 -18.85 -5.21 -10.56
CA MET A 269 -19.16 -5.81 -9.27
C MET A 269 -19.34 -7.34 -9.36
N ALA A 270 -20.00 -7.84 -10.40
CA ALA A 270 -20.12 -9.28 -10.64
C ALA A 270 -18.75 -9.93 -10.92
N ALA A 271 -17.87 -9.26 -11.68
CA ALA A 271 -16.52 -9.72 -11.96
C ALA A 271 -15.65 -9.77 -10.68
N ILE A 272 -15.72 -8.74 -9.82
CA ILE A 272 -15.03 -8.72 -8.51
C ILE A 272 -15.50 -9.87 -7.63
N ALA A 273 -16.81 -10.12 -7.53
CA ALA A 273 -17.35 -11.25 -6.78
C ALA A 273 -16.89 -12.61 -7.37
N GLY A 274 -16.80 -12.71 -8.69
CA GLY A 274 -16.26 -13.86 -9.40
C GLY A 274 -14.78 -14.08 -9.11
N ALA A 275 -13.98 -13.01 -9.15
CA ALA A 275 -12.56 -13.03 -8.82
C ALA A 275 -12.32 -13.46 -7.37
N ALA A 276 -13.04 -12.89 -6.41
CA ALA A 276 -12.96 -13.26 -5.00
C ALA A 276 -13.27 -14.75 -4.79
N ARG A 277 -14.28 -15.29 -5.50
CA ARG A 277 -14.62 -16.72 -5.48
C ARG A 277 -13.49 -17.58 -6.06
N CYS A 278 -12.94 -17.20 -7.21
CA CYS A 278 -11.85 -17.95 -7.86
C CYS A 278 -10.56 -17.96 -7.03
N LEU A 279 -10.26 -16.84 -6.36
CA LEU A 279 -9.08 -16.70 -5.51
C LEU A 279 -9.26 -17.30 -4.10
N GLY A 280 -10.48 -17.75 -3.76
CA GLY A 280 -10.77 -18.31 -2.44
C GLY A 280 -11.00 -17.26 -1.35
N PHE A 281 -11.17 -15.98 -1.67
CA PHE A 281 -11.47 -14.90 -0.73
C PHE A 281 -12.97 -14.72 -0.53
N VAL A 282 -13.69 -15.81 -0.24
CA VAL A 282 -15.15 -15.88 -0.30
C VAL A 282 -15.84 -14.96 0.70
N CYS A 283 -15.27 -14.76 1.89
CA CYS A 283 -15.83 -13.90 2.93
C CYS A 283 -14.68 -13.23 3.70
N ALA A 284 -14.85 -11.96 4.03
CA ALA A 284 -14.01 -11.30 5.03
C ALA A 284 -14.34 -11.82 6.44
N PRO A 285 -13.42 -11.73 7.43
CA PRO A 285 -13.64 -12.19 8.79
C PRO A 285 -14.89 -11.57 9.44
N ALA A 286 -15.87 -12.40 9.85
CA ALA A 286 -17.18 -11.95 10.33
C ALA A 286 -17.10 -11.00 11.53
N LEU A 287 -16.24 -11.29 12.52
CA LEU A 287 -16.03 -10.44 13.69
C LEU A 287 -15.51 -9.06 13.29
N PHE A 288 -14.51 -9.01 12.37
CA PHE A 288 -13.91 -7.73 11.98
C PHE A 288 -14.78 -6.91 11.03
N GLN A 289 -15.71 -7.52 10.31
CA GLN A 289 -16.76 -6.75 9.64
C GLN A 289 -17.65 -6.01 10.64
N ARG A 290 -17.91 -6.59 11.83
CA ARG A 290 -18.64 -5.90 12.91
C ARG A 290 -17.82 -4.77 13.51
N VAL A 291 -16.53 -4.99 13.73
CA VAL A 291 -15.61 -3.91 14.13
C VAL A 291 -15.65 -2.75 13.13
N VAL A 292 -15.67 -3.04 11.82
CA VAL A 292 -15.80 -2.00 10.80
C VAL A 292 -17.10 -1.20 10.94
N ILE A 293 -18.24 -1.85 11.25
CA ILE A 293 -19.52 -1.13 11.48
C ILE A 293 -19.36 -0.05 12.55
N ASP A 294 -18.66 -0.39 13.63
CA ASP A 294 -18.54 0.50 14.78
C ASP A 294 -17.39 1.52 14.64
N CYS A 295 -16.33 1.15 13.92
CA CYS A 295 -15.04 1.87 13.95
C CYS A 295 -14.64 2.47 12.59
N VAL A 296 -15.53 2.47 11.58
CA VAL A 296 -15.19 2.94 10.22
C VAL A 296 -14.70 4.40 10.18
N ASP A 297 -15.14 5.23 11.11
CA ASP A 297 -14.78 6.65 11.22
C ASP A 297 -13.76 6.95 12.34
N GLU A 298 -13.22 5.92 13.01
CA GLU A 298 -12.20 6.12 14.03
C GLU A 298 -10.94 6.73 13.38
N PRO A 299 -10.37 7.79 13.95
CA PRO A 299 -9.21 8.45 13.38
C PRO A 299 -7.95 7.59 13.54
N ALA A 300 -7.09 7.61 12.53
CA ALA A 300 -5.73 7.08 12.64
C ALA A 300 -4.87 7.97 13.57
N ASP A 301 -3.94 7.38 14.32
CA ASP A 301 -2.96 8.14 15.11
C ASP A 301 -1.85 8.72 14.21
N VAL A 302 -2.23 9.69 13.40
CA VAL A 302 -1.32 10.38 12.46
C VAL A 302 -0.22 11.14 13.20
N GLU A 303 -0.53 11.70 14.40
CA GLU A 303 0.43 12.52 15.15
C GLU A 303 1.64 11.68 15.65
N SER A 304 1.43 10.43 16.04
CA SER A 304 2.53 9.55 16.41
C SER A 304 3.47 9.31 15.23
N TYR A 305 2.94 9.05 14.04
CA TYR A 305 3.75 8.91 12.83
C TYR A 305 4.40 10.23 12.40
N ALA A 306 3.71 11.37 12.56
CA ALA A 306 4.27 12.68 12.26
C ALA A 306 5.47 13.02 13.18
N ARG A 307 5.41 12.63 14.47
CA ARG A 307 6.56 12.78 15.38
C ARG A 307 7.74 11.90 14.97
N ASN A 308 7.48 10.65 14.56
CA ASN A 308 8.50 9.72 14.07
C ASN A 308 9.14 10.25 12.78
N ARG A 309 8.30 10.71 11.83
CA ARG A 309 8.75 11.34 10.59
C ARG A 309 9.73 12.47 10.87
N ARG A 310 9.33 13.46 11.70
CA ARG A 310 10.19 14.60 12.05
C ARG A 310 11.52 14.14 12.66
N ALA A 311 11.50 13.24 13.63
CA ALA A 311 12.72 12.77 14.28
C ALA A 311 13.68 12.09 13.29
N LEU A 312 13.15 11.28 12.36
CA LEU A 312 13.96 10.59 11.37
C LEU A 312 14.49 11.55 10.30
N THR A 313 13.66 12.43 9.73
CA THR A 313 14.06 13.37 8.69
C THR A 313 15.08 14.38 9.20
N GLU A 314 14.88 14.97 10.40
CA GLU A 314 15.85 15.86 11.04
C GLU A 314 17.17 15.15 11.32
N GLY A 315 17.11 13.90 11.83
CA GLY A 315 18.29 13.11 12.13
C GLY A 315 19.10 12.74 10.89
N LEU A 316 18.45 12.31 9.82
CA LEU A 316 19.12 11.95 8.57
C LEU A 316 19.65 13.19 7.83
N SER A 317 18.90 14.29 7.80
CA SER A 317 19.40 15.59 7.27
C SER A 317 20.68 16.04 7.98
N ALA A 318 20.74 15.92 9.32
CA ALA A 318 21.93 16.25 10.09
C ALA A 318 23.13 15.34 9.80
N CYS A 319 22.89 14.14 9.25
CA CYS A 319 23.92 13.22 8.80
C CYS A 319 24.30 13.42 7.33
N GLY A 320 23.55 14.24 6.57
CA GLY A 320 23.81 14.56 5.16
C GLY A 320 23.19 13.58 4.17
N TYR A 321 22.10 12.88 4.55
CA TYR A 321 21.33 12.07 3.63
C TYR A 321 20.32 12.90 2.85
N ASP A 322 20.19 12.60 1.57
CA ASP A 322 19.10 13.09 0.72
C ASP A 322 17.91 12.12 0.77
N PHE A 323 16.71 12.66 0.83
CA PHE A 323 15.48 11.86 0.85
C PHE A 323 14.29 12.64 0.28
N VAL A 324 13.25 11.93 -0.08
CA VAL A 324 11.96 12.52 -0.45
C VAL A 324 11.19 12.86 0.82
N GLU A 325 10.75 14.13 0.96
CA GLU A 325 9.94 14.53 2.11
C GLU A 325 8.56 13.86 2.03
N PRO A 326 8.22 12.93 2.95
CA PRO A 326 6.98 12.19 2.85
C PRO A 326 5.79 13.06 3.23
N GLN A 327 4.79 13.09 2.34
CA GLN A 327 3.52 13.80 2.54
C GLN A 327 2.46 12.90 3.20
N GLY A 328 2.66 11.58 3.13
CA GLY A 328 1.78 10.59 3.73
C GLY A 328 2.47 9.24 3.91
N ALA A 329 1.69 8.20 4.22
CA ALA A 329 2.16 6.88 4.62
C ALA A 329 3.10 6.94 5.84
N PHE A 330 3.98 5.98 6.00
CA PHE A 330 4.96 5.98 7.10
C PHE A 330 6.32 5.41 6.62
N TYR A 331 6.69 5.78 5.39
CA TYR A 331 7.97 5.43 4.79
C TYR A 331 8.74 6.67 4.40
N LEU A 332 10.05 6.59 4.53
CA LEU A 332 10.99 7.56 4.02
C LEU A 332 11.79 6.91 2.89
N TRP A 333 11.84 7.57 1.75
CA TRP A 333 12.59 7.16 0.57
C TRP A 333 13.91 7.92 0.56
N VAL A 334 15.00 7.21 0.93
CA VAL A 334 16.32 7.80 1.17
C VAL A 334 17.25 7.42 0.02
N ARG A 335 17.97 8.39 -0.53
CA ARG A 335 19.00 8.13 -1.53
C ARG A 335 20.15 7.38 -0.87
N ALA A 336 20.53 6.24 -1.43
CA ALA A 336 21.70 5.52 -0.98
C ALA A 336 22.99 6.33 -1.27
N LEU A 337 23.99 6.23 -0.41
CA LEU A 337 25.26 6.95 -0.58
C LEU A 337 26.19 6.31 -1.61
N GLU A 338 25.72 5.27 -2.30
CA GLU A 338 26.35 4.63 -3.45
C GLU A 338 25.27 4.16 -4.43
N PRO A 339 25.59 3.96 -5.72
CA PRO A 339 24.60 3.58 -6.73
C PRO A 339 23.95 2.22 -6.48
N ASP A 340 24.65 1.29 -5.83
CA ASP A 340 24.16 -0.04 -5.47
C ASP A 340 23.49 -0.01 -4.10
N ALA A 341 22.15 0.03 -4.09
CA ALA A 341 21.36 0.05 -2.87
C ALA A 341 21.53 -1.22 -2.02
N ARG A 342 21.85 -2.37 -2.61
CA ARG A 342 22.10 -3.60 -1.86
C ARG A 342 23.44 -3.52 -1.14
N ALA A 343 24.49 -3.05 -1.81
CA ALA A 343 25.80 -2.82 -1.18
C ALA A 343 25.69 -1.82 -0.01
N PHE A 344 24.91 -0.74 -0.20
CA PHE A 344 24.60 0.19 0.88
C PHE A 344 23.90 -0.50 2.05
N CYS A 345 22.87 -1.33 1.81
CA CYS A 345 22.17 -2.07 2.86
C CYS A 345 23.06 -3.09 3.58
N GLU A 346 24.03 -3.73 2.89
CA GLU A 346 24.99 -4.63 3.55
C GLU A 346 25.94 -3.86 4.49
N ARG A 347 26.39 -2.65 4.12
CA ARG A 347 27.15 -1.78 5.02
C ARG A 347 26.31 -1.32 6.21
N ALA A 348 25.05 -0.94 5.97
CA ALA A 348 24.10 -0.58 7.02
C ALA A 348 23.87 -1.74 8.01
N ARG A 349 23.77 -2.97 7.49
CA ARG A 349 23.59 -4.19 8.30
C ARG A 349 24.74 -4.43 9.27
N ALA A 350 25.98 -4.07 8.91
CA ALA A 350 27.12 -4.15 9.80
C ALA A 350 26.99 -3.23 11.04
N LEU A 351 26.12 -2.23 10.97
CA LEU A 351 25.77 -1.32 12.06
C LEU A 351 24.38 -1.61 12.64
N GLU A 352 23.82 -2.79 12.37
CA GLU A 352 22.47 -3.21 12.76
C GLU A 352 21.33 -2.31 12.23
N LEU A 353 21.59 -1.55 11.18
CA LEU A 353 20.58 -0.77 10.45
C LEU A 353 20.02 -1.62 9.32
N LEU A 354 18.70 -1.76 9.28
CA LEU A 354 18.02 -2.66 8.35
C LEU A 354 16.98 -1.91 7.48
N PRO A 355 17.40 -1.02 6.56
CA PRO A 355 16.55 -0.46 5.52
C PRO A 355 16.31 -1.49 4.40
N VAL A 356 15.35 -1.23 3.51
CA VAL A 356 15.04 -2.10 2.37
C VAL A 356 15.63 -1.51 1.09
N PRO A 357 16.45 -2.25 0.33
CA PRO A 357 16.99 -1.77 -0.94
C PRO A 357 15.89 -1.61 -2.00
N SER A 358 16.08 -0.63 -2.85
CA SER A 358 15.07 -0.16 -3.81
C SER A 358 14.86 -1.05 -5.05
N ASP A 359 15.74 -2.00 -5.29
CA ASP A 359 15.73 -2.79 -6.53
C ASP A 359 14.38 -3.44 -6.85
N SER A 360 13.71 -3.96 -5.80
CA SER A 360 12.39 -4.60 -5.96
C SER A 360 11.23 -3.61 -6.16
N PHE A 361 11.46 -2.31 -5.97
CA PHE A 361 10.46 -1.26 -6.17
C PHE A 361 10.53 -0.64 -7.59
N GLY A 362 11.41 -1.15 -8.45
CA GLY A 362 11.57 -0.69 -9.84
C GLY A 362 12.48 0.52 -10.05
N VAL A 363 13.14 1.05 -9.00
CA VAL A 363 14.04 2.22 -9.09
C VAL A 363 15.33 1.95 -8.33
N PRO A 364 16.52 1.98 -8.96
CA PRO A 364 17.80 1.73 -8.29
C PRO A 364 18.29 2.95 -7.47
N GLY A 365 19.24 2.69 -6.56
CA GLY A 365 20.00 3.75 -5.87
C GLY A 365 19.28 4.39 -4.68
N TRP A 366 18.22 3.79 -4.17
CA TRP A 366 17.46 4.26 -3.02
C TRP A 366 17.26 3.16 -1.99
N VAL A 367 16.83 3.55 -0.81
CA VAL A 367 16.38 2.61 0.23
C VAL A 367 15.09 3.10 0.88
N ARG A 368 14.22 2.17 1.23
CA ARG A 368 13.00 2.46 2.01
C ARG A 368 13.29 2.29 3.50
N VAL A 369 12.94 3.28 4.29
CA VAL A 369 13.02 3.29 5.75
C VAL A 369 11.62 3.44 6.34
N GLY A 370 11.08 2.38 6.94
CA GLY A 370 9.77 2.42 7.59
C GLY A 370 9.87 3.07 8.98
N TYR A 371 9.23 4.24 9.19
CA TYR A 371 9.22 4.90 10.49
C TYR A 371 8.00 4.58 11.36
N CYS A 372 7.27 3.53 11.00
CA CYS A 372 6.22 2.93 11.83
C CYS A 372 6.83 2.00 12.90
N VAL A 373 7.74 2.51 13.68
CA VAL A 373 8.45 1.85 14.78
C VAL A 373 8.31 2.68 16.05
N ASP A 374 8.70 2.12 17.20
CA ASP A 374 8.80 2.92 18.43
C ASP A 374 9.80 4.06 18.20
N ARG A 375 9.44 5.26 18.67
CA ARG A 375 10.28 6.47 18.54
C ARG A 375 11.68 6.27 19.09
N ALA A 376 11.81 5.53 20.19
CA ALA A 376 13.11 5.23 20.80
C ALA A 376 14.03 4.41 19.85
N VAL A 377 13.47 3.61 18.94
CA VAL A 377 14.26 2.91 17.90
C VAL A 377 14.87 3.92 16.95
N ILE A 378 14.09 4.93 16.50
CA ILE A 378 14.58 6.00 15.62
C ILE A 378 15.72 6.75 16.32
N GLU A 379 15.48 7.23 17.54
CA GLU A 379 16.46 8.03 18.28
C GLU A 379 17.76 7.25 18.54
N ARG A 380 17.67 5.98 18.92
CA ARG A 380 18.85 5.11 19.10
C ARG A 380 19.59 4.75 17.82
N SER A 381 18.91 4.76 16.68
CA SER A 381 19.52 4.46 15.37
C SER A 381 20.36 5.59 14.80
N LEU A 382 20.12 6.85 15.21
CA LEU A 382 20.80 8.03 14.62
C LEU A 382 22.34 8.00 14.70
N PRO A 383 22.97 7.53 15.79
CA PRO A 383 24.42 7.34 15.82
C PRO A 383 24.92 6.35 14.75
N ALA A 384 24.18 5.27 14.48
CA ALA A 384 24.53 4.28 13.46
C ALA A 384 24.40 4.88 12.05
N TRP A 385 23.33 5.65 11.76
CA TRP A 385 23.18 6.40 10.50
C TRP A 385 24.34 7.37 10.29
N ARG A 386 24.78 8.08 11.34
CA ARG A 386 25.94 8.97 11.28
C ARG A 386 27.23 8.22 10.97
N ALA A 387 27.48 7.12 11.69
CA ALA A 387 28.66 6.28 11.45
C ALA A 387 28.69 5.71 10.03
N LEU A 388 27.52 5.29 9.49
CA LEU A 388 27.41 4.84 8.11
C LEU A 388 27.79 5.97 7.13
N ALA A 389 27.29 7.17 7.30
CA ALA A 389 27.63 8.32 6.44
C ALA A 389 29.12 8.68 6.49
N GLU A 390 29.75 8.57 7.66
CA GLU A 390 31.18 8.84 7.85
C GLU A 390 32.04 7.87 7.05
N THR A 391 31.67 6.59 6.93
CA THR A 391 32.41 5.60 6.12
C THR A 391 32.51 5.98 4.63
N TYR A 392 31.54 6.71 4.10
CA TYR A 392 31.55 7.17 2.69
C TYR A 392 32.40 8.43 2.53
N ARG A 393 32.37 9.36 3.51
CA ARG A 393 33.19 10.61 3.47
C ARG A 393 34.68 10.31 3.56
N ASP A 394 35.07 9.35 4.40
CA ASP A 394 36.47 8.94 4.55
C ASP A 394 37.01 8.32 3.24
N SER A 395 36.16 7.54 2.54
CA SER A 395 36.52 6.93 1.25
C SER A 395 36.65 7.92 0.10
N GLU A 396 35.98 9.08 0.16
CA GLU A 396 36.12 10.17 -0.83
C GLU A 396 37.36 11.04 -0.60
N GLY A 397 37.79 11.18 0.66
CA GLY A 397 39.00 11.92 1.04
C GLY A 397 40.32 11.19 0.71
N GLU A 398 40.26 9.89 0.43
CA GLU A 398 41.40 9.07 0.06
C GLU A 398 41.63 8.96 -1.47
N ARG A 399 40.74 9.53 -2.29
CA ARG A 399 40.87 9.56 -3.77
C ARG A 399 41.32 10.93 -4.25
#